data_3c94523a9d227d943abc8fe473bbda97
#
_entry.id   3c94523a9d227d943abc8fe473bbda97
#
_cell.length_a   1.000
_cell.length_b   1.000
_cell.length_c   1.000
_cell.angle_alpha   90.00
_cell.angle_beta   90.00
_cell.angle_gamma   90.00
#
_symmetry.space_group_name_H-M   'P 1'
#
loop_
_entity.id
_entity.type
_entity.pdbx_description
1 polymer ?
#
loop_
_entity_poly.entity_id
_entity_poly.type
_entity_poly.pdbx_seq_one_letter_code
_entity_poly.pdbx_strand_id
1 'polypeptide(L)'
;EQHNIPISSGAKHYSMDRNMLHCSFEGGELEDPWEEPLEASHIMAVPFEKAPDEAEYVTITFEHGDPVAVNGEALSPAQIMVKLNELGRKHGIGRVDMVENRFVGIKSRGVYETPGGTIIYVAHKDLEGITMERETMHIRDMMMPSYAGAIYNGFWYSPEREAMQAFIDKSQERVSGTVRLKLYKGNAWPVGRESKNTLYCADLATFEECATYDHKDAAGFIKLNSLRIRGYRKDLIK
;
A
#
# COMPACT_ATOMS: atom_id res chain seq x y z
N GLU A 1 -27.45 -10.14 27.50
CA GLU A 1 -28.53 -10.54 28.38
C GLU A 1 -29.47 -9.36 28.67
N GLN A 2 -28.99 -8.22 29.19
CA GLN A 2 -29.81 -7.07 29.59
C GLN A 2 -30.66 -6.48 28.45
N HIS A 3 -30.24 -6.61 27.20
CA HIS A 3 -30.90 -6.05 26.01
C HIS A 3 -31.34 -7.12 25.00
N ASN A 4 -31.33 -8.40 25.37
CA ASN A 4 -31.68 -9.52 24.49
C ASN A 4 -31.00 -9.55 23.14
N ILE A 5 -29.74 -9.04 23.07
CA ILE A 5 -28.92 -9.11 21.86
C ILE A 5 -28.47 -10.55 21.68
N PRO A 6 -28.81 -11.21 20.57
CA PRO A 6 -28.39 -12.58 20.33
C PRO A 6 -26.88 -12.66 20.16
N ILE A 7 -26.24 -13.40 21.04
CA ILE A 7 -24.80 -13.70 20.97
C ILE A 7 -24.68 -15.20 20.66
N SER A 8 -23.86 -15.55 19.66
CA SER A 8 -23.53 -16.96 19.41
C SER A 8 -22.81 -17.54 20.64
N SER A 9 -23.39 -18.57 21.26
CA SER A 9 -22.88 -19.19 22.50
C SER A 9 -21.73 -20.18 22.30
N GLY A 10 -21.09 -20.21 21.12
CA GLY A 10 -19.89 -21.03 20.87
C GLY A 10 -18.64 -20.39 21.46
N ALA A 11 -17.76 -21.20 22.06
CA ALA A 11 -16.41 -20.75 22.44
C ALA A 11 -15.75 -20.18 21.18
N LYS A 12 -15.57 -18.86 21.12
CA LYS A 12 -14.85 -18.22 20.01
C LYS A 12 -13.40 -18.57 20.15
N HIS A 13 -12.87 -19.32 19.18
CA HIS A 13 -11.44 -19.64 19.12
C HIS A 13 -10.65 -18.39 18.78
N TYR A 14 -11.21 -17.53 17.91
CA TYR A 14 -10.62 -16.26 17.49
C TYR A 14 -11.47 -15.05 17.88
N SER A 15 -10.80 -13.91 18.15
CA SER A 15 -11.40 -12.59 17.98
C SER A 15 -11.36 -12.22 16.50
N MET A 16 -12.47 -11.78 15.93
CA MET A 16 -12.57 -11.48 14.51
C MET A 16 -13.31 -10.15 14.30
N ASP A 17 -12.70 -9.27 13.50
CA ASP A 17 -13.33 -8.07 12.96
C ASP A 17 -13.38 -8.17 11.43
N ARG A 18 -14.51 -7.78 10.84
CA ARG A 18 -14.72 -7.87 9.40
C ARG A 18 -15.50 -6.70 8.86
N ASN A 19 -15.00 -6.13 7.75
CA ASN A 19 -15.73 -5.18 6.92
C ASN A 19 -15.41 -5.42 5.43
N MET A 20 -15.87 -4.50 4.55
CA MET A 20 -15.62 -4.61 3.11
C MET A 20 -14.13 -4.50 2.75
N LEU A 21 -13.36 -3.71 3.50
CA LEU A 21 -11.95 -3.46 3.24
C LEU A 21 -11.09 -4.63 3.69
N HIS A 22 -11.34 -5.15 4.90
CA HIS A 22 -10.46 -6.14 5.49
C HIS A 22 -11.15 -7.06 6.50
N CYS A 23 -10.48 -8.15 6.82
CA CYS A 23 -10.81 -9.04 7.93
C CYS A 23 -9.56 -9.26 8.79
N SER A 24 -9.75 -9.35 10.11
CA SER A 24 -8.70 -9.67 11.07
C SER A 24 -9.09 -10.85 11.94
N PHE A 25 -8.09 -11.67 12.31
CA PHE A 25 -8.20 -12.74 13.30
C PHE A 25 -7.07 -12.61 14.31
N GLU A 26 -7.41 -12.73 15.59
CA GLU A 26 -6.50 -12.72 16.73
C GLU A 26 -6.91 -13.79 17.74
N GLY A 27 -5.97 -14.24 18.59
CA GLY A 27 -6.21 -15.23 19.64
C GLY A 27 -6.01 -16.67 19.17
N GLY A 28 -6.36 -17.64 20.02
CA GLY A 28 -6.15 -19.05 19.74
C GLY A 28 -4.67 -19.40 19.54
N GLU A 29 -4.36 -20.23 18.53
CA GLU A 29 -2.97 -20.60 18.20
C GLU A 29 -2.14 -19.43 17.72
N LEU A 30 -2.75 -18.30 17.30
CA LEU A 30 -2.02 -17.11 16.87
C LEU A 30 -1.28 -16.42 18.06
N GLU A 31 -1.61 -16.76 19.30
CA GLU A 31 -0.89 -16.26 20.48
C GLU A 31 0.54 -16.82 20.59
N ASP A 32 0.81 -17.97 19.96
CA ASP A 32 2.17 -18.47 19.77
C ASP A 32 2.72 -18.00 18.42
N PRO A 33 3.72 -17.10 18.37
CA PRO A 33 4.26 -16.59 17.11
C PRO A 33 5.04 -17.63 16.29
N TRP A 34 5.30 -18.82 16.84
CA TRP A 34 5.96 -19.92 16.13
C TRP A 34 4.97 -20.84 15.41
N GLU A 35 3.71 -20.84 15.83
CA GLU A 35 2.68 -21.68 15.20
C GLU A 35 2.20 -21.08 13.88
N GLU A 36 2.01 -21.93 12.86
CA GLU A 36 1.46 -21.53 11.58
C GLU A 36 -0.05 -21.23 11.71
N PRO A 37 -0.54 -20.09 11.16
CA PRO A 37 -1.96 -19.80 11.17
C PRO A 37 -2.78 -20.89 10.47
N LEU A 38 -3.84 -21.36 11.10
CA LEU A 38 -4.76 -22.30 10.47
C LEU A 38 -5.50 -21.65 9.29
N GLU A 39 -5.79 -22.42 8.25
CA GLU A 39 -6.57 -21.93 7.10
C GLU A 39 -7.95 -21.38 7.51
N ALA A 40 -8.49 -21.82 8.65
CA ALA A 40 -9.73 -21.29 9.23
C ALA A 40 -9.67 -19.81 9.65
N SER A 41 -8.47 -19.25 9.84
CA SER A 41 -8.23 -17.82 10.09
C SER A 41 -8.17 -16.98 8.80
N HIS A 42 -8.46 -17.58 7.65
CA HIS A 42 -8.51 -16.90 6.35
C HIS A 42 -9.86 -17.17 5.68
N ILE A 43 -10.62 -16.12 5.38
CA ILE A 43 -11.97 -16.22 4.81
C ILE A 43 -12.19 -15.35 3.57
N MET A 44 -11.30 -14.38 3.31
CA MET A 44 -11.43 -13.48 2.17
C MET A 44 -10.65 -13.95 0.94
N ALA A 45 -9.52 -14.62 1.10
CA ALA A 45 -8.66 -15.05 0.00
C ALA A 45 -8.36 -16.56 0.06
N VAL A 46 -8.24 -17.19 -1.10
CA VAL A 46 -7.86 -18.61 -1.18
C VAL A 46 -6.37 -18.80 -0.85
N PRO A 47 -5.96 -19.99 -0.37
CA PRO A 47 -4.53 -20.31 -0.22
C PRO A 47 -3.81 -20.24 -1.57
N PHE A 48 -2.51 -19.93 -1.55
CA PHE A 48 -1.71 -19.77 -2.78
C PHE A 48 -1.71 -21.05 -3.65
N GLU A 49 -1.74 -22.21 -3.02
CA GLU A 49 -1.75 -23.52 -3.66
C GLU A 49 -3.05 -23.76 -4.45
N LYS A 50 -4.15 -23.15 -4.01
CA LYS A 50 -5.47 -23.24 -4.67
C LYS A 50 -5.74 -22.12 -5.65
N ALA A 51 -4.87 -21.09 -5.70
CA ALA A 51 -4.98 -20.02 -6.67
C ALA A 51 -4.68 -20.51 -8.09
N PRO A 52 -5.30 -19.93 -9.15
CA PRO A 52 -5.10 -20.33 -10.53
C PRO A 52 -3.62 -20.34 -10.95
N ASP A 53 -3.25 -21.30 -11.80
CA ASP A 53 -1.91 -21.39 -12.42
C ASP A 53 -1.74 -20.41 -13.60
N GLU A 54 -2.81 -19.73 -14.00
CA GLU A 54 -2.80 -18.70 -15.02
C GLU A 54 -2.91 -17.31 -14.38
N ALA A 55 -2.07 -16.38 -14.86
CA ALA A 55 -2.12 -15.00 -14.42
C ALA A 55 -3.32 -14.27 -15.02
N GLU A 56 -3.91 -13.35 -14.26
CA GLU A 56 -4.96 -12.45 -14.72
C GLU A 56 -4.46 -10.99 -14.71
N TYR A 57 -4.88 -10.22 -15.70
CA TYR A 57 -4.50 -8.81 -15.81
C TYR A 57 -5.70 -7.93 -15.47
N VAL A 58 -5.44 -6.87 -14.71
CA VAL A 58 -6.44 -5.86 -14.36
C VAL A 58 -5.86 -4.47 -14.58
N THR A 59 -6.67 -3.55 -15.09
CA THR A 59 -6.34 -2.12 -15.14
C THR A 59 -7.18 -1.36 -14.11
N ILE A 60 -6.54 -0.41 -13.42
CA ILE A 60 -7.22 0.50 -12.49
C ILE A 60 -6.91 1.92 -12.93
N THR A 61 -7.95 2.71 -13.14
CA THR A 61 -7.83 4.13 -13.47
C THR A 61 -8.09 4.96 -12.21
N PHE A 62 -7.25 5.97 -12.02
CA PHE A 62 -7.29 6.89 -10.89
C PHE A 62 -7.51 8.32 -11.35
N GLU A 63 -8.26 9.10 -10.58
CA GLU A 63 -8.39 10.55 -10.69
C GLU A 63 -8.10 11.18 -9.33
N HIS A 64 -7.11 12.07 -9.28
CA HIS A 64 -6.68 12.76 -8.04
C HIS A 64 -6.39 11.80 -6.86
N GLY A 65 -5.82 10.63 -7.17
CA GLY A 65 -5.50 9.59 -6.19
C GLY A 65 -6.62 8.59 -5.92
N ASP A 66 -7.86 8.88 -6.29
CA ASP A 66 -9.01 8.00 -6.08
C ASP A 66 -9.20 7.01 -7.25
N PRO A 67 -9.41 5.71 -6.99
CA PRO A 67 -9.75 4.76 -8.05
C PRO A 67 -11.18 5.01 -8.55
N VAL A 68 -11.33 5.20 -9.87
CA VAL A 68 -12.62 5.54 -10.52
C VAL A 68 -13.09 4.50 -11.52
N ALA A 69 -12.20 3.63 -12.02
CA ALA A 69 -12.59 2.57 -12.96
C ALA A 69 -11.72 1.33 -12.82
N VAL A 70 -12.30 0.17 -13.15
CA VAL A 70 -11.61 -1.13 -13.24
C VAL A 70 -11.88 -1.73 -14.62
N ASN A 71 -10.82 -2.09 -15.34
CA ASN A 71 -10.87 -2.62 -16.71
C ASN A 71 -11.68 -1.71 -17.67
N GLY A 72 -11.55 -0.38 -17.50
CA GLY A 72 -12.25 0.62 -18.31
C GLY A 72 -13.72 0.85 -17.93
N GLU A 73 -14.26 0.12 -16.99
CA GLU A 73 -15.62 0.30 -16.47
C GLU A 73 -15.61 1.28 -15.28
N ALA A 74 -16.29 2.42 -15.42
CA ALA A 74 -16.47 3.39 -14.35
C ALA A 74 -17.40 2.81 -13.27
N LEU A 75 -16.96 2.83 -12.01
CA LEU A 75 -17.63 2.18 -10.89
C LEU A 75 -17.62 3.10 -9.66
N SER A 76 -18.61 2.93 -8.80
CA SER A 76 -18.57 3.56 -7.47
C SER A 76 -17.46 2.97 -6.61
N PRO A 77 -16.96 3.69 -5.59
CA PRO A 77 -15.91 3.18 -4.69
C PRO A 77 -16.23 1.80 -4.08
N ALA A 78 -17.49 1.58 -3.68
CA ALA A 78 -17.93 0.29 -3.14
C ALA A 78 -17.88 -0.83 -4.20
N GLN A 79 -18.31 -0.55 -5.43
CA GLN A 79 -18.25 -1.54 -6.52
C GLN A 79 -16.81 -1.87 -6.92
N ILE A 80 -15.90 -0.88 -6.93
CA ILE A 80 -14.46 -1.09 -7.15
C ILE A 80 -13.92 -2.06 -6.09
N MET A 81 -14.22 -1.79 -4.81
CA MET A 81 -13.76 -2.64 -3.71
C MET A 81 -14.29 -4.08 -3.82
N VAL A 82 -15.58 -4.27 -4.14
CA VAL A 82 -16.16 -5.60 -4.34
C VAL A 82 -15.46 -6.34 -5.48
N LYS A 83 -15.31 -5.70 -6.64
CA LYS A 83 -14.69 -6.29 -7.83
C LYS A 83 -13.22 -6.67 -7.59
N LEU A 84 -12.47 -5.80 -6.91
CA LEU A 84 -11.06 -6.08 -6.60
C LEU A 84 -10.91 -7.10 -5.47
N ASN A 85 -11.84 -7.17 -4.52
CA ASN A 85 -11.89 -8.25 -3.53
C ASN A 85 -12.12 -9.61 -4.19
N GLU A 86 -13.00 -9.71 -5.20
CA GLU A 86 -13.23 -10.95 -5.95
C GLU A 86 -11.95 -11.40 -6.68
N LEU A 87 -11.27 -10.48 -7.38
CA LEU A 87 -10.01 -10.76 -8.05
C LEU A 87 -8.90 -11.15 -7.06
N GLY A 88 -8.75 -10.38 -5.99
CA GLY A 88 -7.76 -10.67 -4.95
C GLY A 88 -8.03 -12.00 -4.24
N ARG A 89 -9.29 -12.29 -3.93
CA ARG A 89 -9.72 -13.60 -3.39
C ARG A 89 -9.30 -14.75 -4.29
N LYS A 90 -9.61 -14.67 -5.58
CA LYS A 90 -9.30 -15.69 -6.59
C LYS A 90 -7.81 -16.00 -6.66
N HIS A 91 -6.96 -14.98 -6.56
CA HIS A 91 -5.51 -15.09 -6.69
C HIS A 91 -4.77 -15.19 -5.34
N GLY A 92 -5.47 -15.31 -4.21
CA GLY A 92 -4.85 -15.45 -2.89
C GLY A 92 -4.14 -14.18 -2.40
N ILE A 93 -4.51 -13.00 -2.92
CA ILE A 93 -3.83 -11.72 -2.63
C ILE A 93 -4.34 -11.13 -1.32
N GLY A 94 -3.44 -10.47 -0.58
CA GLY A 94 -3.76 -9.62 0.55
C GLY A 94 -3.77 -10.32 1.91
N ARG A 95 -3.21 -11.53 2.03
CA ARG A 95 -2.99 -12.21 3.31
C ARG A 95 -1.72 -11.66 3.98
N VAL A 96 -1.84 -11.33 5.25
CA VAL A 96 -0.74 -10.81 6.08
C VAL A 96 -0.81 -11.45 7.46
N ASP A 97 0.30 -11.99 7.92
CA ASP A 97 0.54 -12.40 9.30
C ASP A 97 1.56 -11.43 9.90
N MET A 98 1.22 -10.78 11.00
CA MET A 98 2.11 -9.78 11.59
C MET A 98 2.01 -9.70 13.10
N VAL A 99 3.14 -9.37 13.72
CA VAL A 99 3.21 -8.97 15.11
C VAL A 99 3.19 -7.46 15.19
N GLU A 100 2.14 -6.90 15.72
CA GLU A 100 1.91 -5.46 15.86
C GLU A 100 2.25 -4.92 17.24
N ASN A 101 2.30 -3.59 17.34
CA ASN A 101 2.44 -2.88 18.61
C ASN A 101 1.09 -2.25 18.97
N ARG A 102 0.45 -2.74 20.03
CA ARG A 102 -0.77 -2.11 20.53
C ARG A 102 -0.48 -0.76 21.17
N PHE A 103 -1.43 0.15 21.13
CA PHE A 103 -1.32 1.47 21.76
C PHE A 103 -1.01 1.42 23.25
N VAL A 104 -1.44 0.37 23.93
CA VAL A 104 -1.13 0.12 25.35
C VAL A 104 0.30 -0.39 25.61
N GLY A 105 1.14 -0.52 24.59
CA GLY A 105 2.56 -0.84 24.72
C GLY A 105 2.92 -2.33 24.71
N ILE A 106 1.97 -3.21 24.36
CA ILE A 106 2.21 -4.66 24.26
C ILE A 106 2.27 -5.11 22.80
N LYS A 107 2.91 -6.24 22.54
CA LYS A 107 2.90 -6.93 21.25
C LYS A 107 1.65 -7.80 21.13
N SER A 108 1.06 -7.88 19.94
CA SER A 108 -0.02 -8.80 19.61
C SER A 108 0.20 -9.33 18.21
N ARG A 109 -0.16 -10.58 17.94
CA ARG A 109 -0.12 -11.17 16.61
C ARG A 109 -1.54 -11.27 16.06
N GLY A 110 -1.70 -10.89 14.81
CA GLY A 110 -2.94 -11.05 14.08
C GLY A 110 -2.70 -11.46 12.64
N VAL A 111 -3.69 -12.12 12.06
CA VAL A 111 -3.76 -12.44 10.64
C VAL A 111 -4.78 -11.51 10.01
N TYR A 112 -4.41 -10.91 8.90
CA TYR A 112 -5.21 -9.91 8.21
C TYR A 112 -5.40 -10.30 6.75
N GLU A 113 -6.55 -9.99 6.19
CA GLU A 113 -6.84 -10.16 4.77
C GLU A 113 -7.41 -8.87 4.19
N THR A 114 -6.74 -8.34 3.16
CA THR A 114 -7.14 -7.08 2.50
C THR A 114 -6.99 -7.25 0.97
N PRO A 115 -7.77 -8.12 0.32
CA PRO A 115 -7.53 -8.47 -1.09
C PRO A 115 -7.59 -7.28 -2.04
N GLY A 116 -8.72 -6.59 -2.11
CA GLY A 116 -8.91 -5.44 -3.00
C GLY A 116 -8.07 -4.24 -2.58
N GLY A 117 -7.95 -3.99 -1.28
CA GLY A 117 -7.12 -2.90 -0.76
C GLY A 117 -5.65 -3.07 -1.12
N THR A 118 -5.12 -4.29 -1.09
CA THR A 118 -3.74 -4.59 -1.53
C THR A 118 -3.54 -4.29 -3.01
N ILE A 119 -4.50 -4.69 -3.86
CA ILE A 119 -4.45 -4.42 -5.30
C ILE A 119 -4.47 -2.91 -5.57
N ILE A 120 -5.37 -2.15 -4.91
CA ILE A 120 -5.43 -0.69 -5.02
C ILE A 120 -4.14 -0.05 -4.55
N TYR A 121 -3.62 -0.45 -3.39
CA TYR A 121 -2.39 0.09 -2.82
C TYR A 121 -1.20 -0.06 -3.77
N VAL A 122 -1.02 -1.25 -4.34
CA VAL A 122 0.08 -1.52 -5.29
C VAL A 122 -0.05 -0.65 -6.54
N ALA A 123 -1.26 -0.56 -7.13
CA ALA A 123 -1.51 0.25 -8.31
C ALA A 123 -1.32 1.75 -8.04
N HIS A 124 -1.88 2.25 -6.94
CA HIS A 124 -1.79 3.65 -6.55
C HIS A 124 -0.35 4.09 -6.32
N LYS A 125 0.42 3.31 -5.54
CA LYS A 125 1.82 3.61 -5.26
C LYS A 125 2.69 3.60 -6.53
N ASP A 126 2.38 2.74 -7.48
CA ASP A 126 3.06 2.69 -8.77
C ASP A 126 2.76 3.92 -9.65
N LEU A 127 1.49 4.40 -9.64
CA LEU A 127 1.10 5.63 -10.33
C LEU A 127 1.77 6.87 -9.72
N GLU A 128 1.83 6.94 -8.39
CA GLU A 128 2.56 8.01 -7.69
C GLU A 128 4.02 8.08 -8.15
N GLY A 129 4.65 6.94 -8.43
CA GLY A 129 6.04 6.86 -8.90
C GLY A 129 6.31 7.62 -10.19
N ILE A 130 5.32 7.84 -11.05
CA ILE A 130 5.47 8.61 -12.29
C ILE A 130 4.82 10.00 -12.26
N THR A 131 4.00 10.31 -11.25
CA THR A 131 3.21 11.56 -11.19
C THR A 131 3.59 12.47 -10.03
N MET A 132 4.23 11.94 -9.00
CA MET A 132 4.60 12.70 -7.80
C MET A 132 6.10 13.04 -7.82
N GLU A 133 6.43 14.26 -7.45
CA GLU A 133 7.81 14.72 -7.33
C GLU A 133 8.50 14.04 -6.13
N ARG A 134 9.80 13.77 -6.25
CA ARG A 134 10.60 12.97 -5.30
C ARG A 134 10.53 13.47 -3.86
N GLU A 135 10.71 14.76 -3.62
CA GLU A 135 10.75 15.32 -2.26
C GLU A 135 9.36 15.30 -1.61
N THR A 136 8.32 15.49 -2.41
CA THR A 136 6.91 15.35 -1.98
C THR A 136 6.62 13.90 -1.57
N MET A 137 7.10 12.92 -2.35
CA MET A 137 6.99 11.49 -1.99
C MET A 137 7.69 11.18 -0.67
N HIS A 138 8.91 11.71 -0.47
CA HIS A 138 9.66 11.50 0.77
C HIS A 138 8.93 12.07 2.00
N ILE A 139 8.37 13.28 1.89
CA ILE A 139 7.58 13.88 2.97
C ILE A 139 6.34 13.02 3.26
N ARG A 140 5.61 12.59 2.23
CA ARG A 140 4.45 11.72 2.37
C ARG A 140 4.84 10.41 3.08
N ASP A 141 5.92 9.75 2.66
CA ASP A 141 6.37 8.49 3.25
C ASP A 141 6.80 8.65 4.71
N MET A 142 7.42 9.80 5.08
CA MET A 142 7.72 10.12 6.48
C MET A 142 6.47 10.33 7.35
N MET A 143 5.38 10.83 6.77
CA MET A 143 4.13 11.06 7.50
C MET A 143 3.29 9.79 7.69
N MET A 144 3.46 8.79 6.83
CA MET A 144 2.65 7.55 6.82
C MET A 144 2.54 6.87 8.20
N PRO A 145 3.65 6.65 8.96
CA PRO A 145 3.56 6.04 10.29
C PRO A 145 2.74 6.87 11.28
N SER A 146 2.86 8.19 11.22
CA SER A 146 2.11 9.10 12.11
C SER A 146 0.63 9.11 11.77
N TYR A 147 0.29 9.13 10.47
CA TYR A 147 -1.08 9.07 10.01
C TYR A 147 -1.74 7.73 10.38
N ALA A 148 -1.05 6.61 10.13
CA ALA A 148 -1.51 5.29 10.52
C ALA A 148 -1.71 5.18 12.04
N GLY A 149 -0.77 5.74 12.83
CA GLY A 149 -0.88 5.79 14.28
C GLY A 149 -2.09 6.59 14.77
N ALA A 150 -2.40 7.73 14.13
CA ALA A 150 -3.57 8.52 14.47
C ALA A 150 -4.88 7.73 14.23
N ILE A 151 -4.96 6.97 13.11
CA ILE A 151 -6.12 6.10 12.82
C ILE A 151 -6.21 4.97 13.83
N TYR A 152 -5.12 4.22 14.01
CA TYR A 152 -5.06 3.04 14.88
C TYR A 152 -5.41 3.36 16.34
N ASN A 153 -4.90 4.51 16.84
CA ASN A 153 -5.10 4.95 18.22
C ASN A 153 -6.47 5.66 18.44
N GLY A 154 -7.29 5.79 17.40
CA GLY A 154 -8.62 6.40 17.51
C GLY A 154 -8.63 7.94 17.46
N PHE A 155 -7.55 8.58 17.01
CA PHE A 155 -7.41 10.04 16.91
C PHE A 155 -7.88 10.59 15.55
N TRP A 156 -8.99 10.05 15.03
CA TRP A 156 -9.51 10.47 13.71
C TRP A 156 -9.83 11.98 13.62
N TYR A 157 -10.29 12.58 14.71
CA TYR A 157 -10.67 13.99 14.78
C TYR A 157 -9.57 14.89 15.35
N SER A 158 -8.33 14.42 15.41
CA SER A 158 -7.23 15.21 15.93
C SER A 158 -6.71 16.22 14.88
N PRO A 159 -6.26 17.42 15.32
CA PRO A 159 -5.78 18.44 14.39
C PRO A 159 -4.54 18.00 13.59
N GLU A 160 -3.67 17.18 14.16
CA GLU A 160 -2.52 16.62 13.44
C GLU A 160 -2.94 15.68 12.31
N ARG A 161 -3.99 14.84 12.52
CA ARG A 161 -4.52 13.99 11.44
C ARG A 161 -5.12 14.84 10.32
N GLU A 162 -5.86 15.90 10.67
CA GLU A 162 -6.44 16.83 9.69
C GLU A 162 -5.38 17.57 8.88
N ALA A 163 -4.30 18.01 9.52
CA ALA A 163 -3.18 18.65 8.85
C ALA A 163 -2.46 17.70 7.89
N MET A 164 -2.23 16.45 8.32
CA MET A 164 -1.67 15.40 7.45
C MET A 164 -2.59 15.08 6.27
N GLN A 165 -3.92 15.03 6.47
CA GLN A 165 -4.88 14.83 5.39
C GLN A 165 -4.81 15.94 4.36
N ALA A 166 -4.76 17.21 4.77
CA ALA A 166 -4.65 18.34 3.86
C ALA A 166 -3.37 18.27 3.00
N PHE A 167 -2.25 17.81 3.59
CA PHE A 167 -1.03 17.54 2.82
C PHE A 167 -1.24 16.41 1.81
N ILE A 168 -1.86 15.30 2.24
CA ILE A 168 -2.13 14.15 1.36
C ILE A 168 -3.01 14.59 0.19
N ASP A 169 -4.13 15.25 0.46
CA ASP A 169 -5.06 15.74 -0.57
C ASP A 169 -4.34 16.62 -1.60
N LYS A 170 -3.51 17.55 -1.12
CA LYS A 170 -2.70 18.41 -2.00
C LYS A 170 -1.71 17.61 -2.85
N SER A 171 -1.08 16.61 -2.28
CA SER A 171 -0.10 15.78 -2.99
C SER A 171 -0.73 14.91 -4.09
N GLN A 172 -2.03 14.58 -3.95
CA GLN A 172 -2.75 13.71 -4.88
C GLN A 172 -3.35 14.43 -6.09
N GLU A 173 -3.37 15.76 -6.13
CA GLU A 173 -3.99 16.55 -7.24
C GLU A 173 -3.50 16.13 -8.64
N ARG A 174 -2.28 15.63 -8.76
CA ARG A 174 -1.69 15.21 -10.03
C ARG A 174 -1.68 13.69 -10.23
N VAL A 175 -2.07 12.92 -9.22
CA VAL A 175 -2.04 11.45 -9.27
C VAL A 175 -3.29 10.95 -10.02
N SER A 176 -3.24 11.07 -11.35
CA SER A 176 -4.32 10.65 -12.26
C SER A 176 -3.72 9.87 -13.42
N GLY A 177 -4.30 8.71 -13.74
CA GLY A 177 -3.79 7.84 -14.78
C GLY A 177 -4.27 6.41 -14.63
N THR A 178 -3.69 5.49 -15.39
CA THR A 178 -4.08 4.08 -15.40
C THR A 178 -2.87 3.19 -15.13
N VAL A 179 -3.04 2.21 -14.26
CA VAL A 179 -2.04 1.18 -13.97
C VAL A 179 -2.59 -0.17 -14.36
N ARG A 180 -1.77 -0.98 -15.03
CA ARG A 180 -2.06 -2.37 -15.35
C ARG A 180 -1.26 -3.27 -14.43
N LEU A 181 -1.95 -4.15 -13.72
CA LEU A 181 -1.38 -5.15 -12.83
C LEU A 181 -1.52 -6.54 -13.40
N LYS A 182 -0.56 -7.40 -13.07
CA LYS A 182 -0.60 -8.85 -13.23
C LYS A 182 -0.87 -9.46 -11.86
N LEU A 183 -1.98 -10.20 -11.74
CA LEU A 183 -2.39 -10.92 -10.53
C LEU A 183 -2.01 -12.38 -10.65
N TYR A 184 -1.28 -12.91 -9.68
CA TYR A 184 -0.87 -14.32 -9.71
C TYR A 184 -0.40 -14.78 -8.33
N LYS A 185 -0.99 -15.84 -7.81
CA LYS A 185 -0.55 -16.59 -6.60
C LYS A 185 -0.05 -15.69 -5.47
N GLY A 186 -0.95 -14.92 -4.88
CA GLY A 186 -0.69 -14.04 -3.74
C GLY A 186 -0.10 -12.68 -4.07
N ASN A 187 0.20 -12.41 -5.34
CA ASN A 187 0.89 -11.20 -5.73
C ASN A 187 0.12 -10.37 -6.76
N ALA A 188 0.30 -9.05 -6.67
CA ALA A 188 -0.10 -8.07 -7.67
C ALA A 188 1.16 -7.32 -8.14
N TRP A 189 1.53 -7.43 -9.42
CA TRP A 189 2.69 -6.73 -9.98
C TRP A 189 2.27 -5.66 -10.97
N PRO A 190 2.76 -4.42 -10.85
CA PRO A 190 2.63 -3.42 -11.89
C PRO A 190 3.39 -3.86 -13.15
N VAL A 191 2.69 -3.88 -14.29
CA VAL A 191 3.27 -4.25 -15.59
C VAL A 191 3.10 -3.18 -16.65
N GLY A 192 2.44 -2.08 -16.31
CA GLY A 192 2.28 -0.91 -17.16
C GLY A 192 1.62 0.23 -16.40
N ARG A 193 1.98 1.46 -16.73
CA ARG A 193 1.41 2.69 -16.16
C ARG A 193 1.42 3.77 -17.21
N GLU A 194 0.41 4.62 -17.18
CA GLU A 194 0.31 5.79 -18.03
C GLU A 194 -0.39 6.95 -17.31
N SER A 195 0.06 8.16 -17.56
CA SER A 195 -0.55 9.37 -17.03
C SER A 195 -0.27 10.57 -17.93
N LYS A 196 -1.25 11.47 -18.06
CA LYS A 196 -1.04 12.79 -18.69
C LYS A 196 -0.19 13.72 -17.80
N ASN A 197 -0.12 13.42 -16.51
CA ASN A 197 0.64 14.18 -15.51
C ASN A 197 2.02 13.56 -15.22
N THR A 198 2.48 12.63 -16.06
CA THR A 198 3.75 11.94 -15.85
C THR A 198 4.92 12.93 -15.79
N LEU A 199 5.81 12.70 -14.81
CA LEU A 199 7.12 13.34 -14.70
C LEU A 199 8.21 12.51 -15.37
N TYR A 200 7.88 11.29 -15.80
CA TYR A 200 8.81 10.43 -16.52
C TYR A 200 8.99 10.97 -17.94
N CYS A 201 10.25 11.33 -18.25
CA CYS A 201 10.66 11.79 -19.57
C CYS A 201 11.67 10.79 -20.12
N ALA A 202 11.34 10.11 -21.21
CA ALA A 202 12.21 9.09 -21.81
C ALA A 202 13.56 9.67 -22.23
N ASP A 203 13.56 10.91 -22.77
CA ASP A 203 14.77 11.60 -23.21
C ASP A 203 15.72 11.96 -22.05
N LEU A 204 15.18 12.18 -20.84
CA LEU A 204 15.97 12.42 -19.62
C LEU A 204 16.39 11.12 -18.92
N ALA A 205 15.63 10.05 -19.11
CA ALA A 205 15.86 8.76 -18.48
C ALA A 205 16.82 7.85 -19.28
N THR A 206 17.18 8.25 -20.51
CA THR A 206 18.09 7.47 -21.35
C THR A 206 19.53 7.48 -20.81
N PHE A 207 20.24 6.38 -21.02
CA PHE A 207 21.69 6.28 -20.78
C PHE A 207 22.53 6.70 -22.01
N GLU A 208 21.86 7.04 -23.11
CA GLU A 208 22.50 7.56 -24.32
C GLU A 208 22.72 9.07 -24.22
N GLU A 209 23.43 9.68 -25.19
CA GLU A 209 23.60 11.12 -25.23
C GLU A 209 22.22 11.83 -25.30
N CYS A 210 22.00 12.71 -24.34
CA CYS A 210 20.74 13.44 -24.19
C CYS A 210 20.97 14.92 -24.50
N ALA A 211 20.09 15.49 -25.35
CA ALA A 211 20.15 16.91 -25.72
C ALA A 211 19.64 17.86 -24.63
N THR A 212 19.01 17.33 -23.55
CA THR A 212 18.32 18.12 -22.54
C THR A 212 19.20 18.53 -21.36
N TYR A 213 20.29 17.83 -21.10
CA TYR A 213 21.30 18.25 -20.12
C TYR A 213 22.67 17.64 -20.45
N ASP A 214 23.78 18.30 -20.00
CA ASP A 214 25.12 17.77 -20.14
C ASP A 214 25.46 16.83 -18.97
N HIS A 215 25.75 15.55 -19.27
CA HIS A 215 26.14 14.56 -18.27
C HIS A 215 27.40 14.98 -17.46
N LYS A 216 28.25 15.89 -18.02
CA LYS A 216 29.42 16.43 -17.31
C LYS A 216 29.05 17.25 -16.08
N ASP A 217 27.82 17.83 -16.03
CA ASP A 217 27.33 18.59 -14.87
C ASP A 217 27.21 17.71 -13.63
N ALA A 218 26.99 16.39 -13.79
CA ALA A 218 26.98 15.44 -12.71
C ALA A 218 28.28 15.44 -11.89
N ALA A 219 29.44 15.65 -12.52
CA ALA A 219 30.70 15.69 -11.81
C ALA A 219 30.81 16.87 -10.84
N GLY A 220 30.28 18.03 -11.22
CA GLY A 220 30.19 19.22 -10.36
C GLY A 220 29.22 18.99 -9.19
N PHE A 221 28.05 18.48 -9.49
CA PHE A 221 27.04 18.14 -8.49
C PHE A 221 27.58 17.15 -7.45
N ILE A 222 28.23 16.06 -7.88
CA ILE A 222 28.80 15.05 -6.98
C ILE A 222 29.90 15.67 -6.10
N LYS A 223 30.78 16.51 -6.66
CA LYS A 223 31.83 17.20 -5.90
C LYS A 223 31.22 18.05 -4.78
N LEU A 224 30.23 18.89 -5.08
CA LEU A 224 29.57 19.75 -4.09
C LEU A 224 28.85 18.94 -3.03
N ASN A 225 28.06 17.94 -3.41
CA ASN A 225 27.34 17.06 -2.46
C ASN A 225 28.30 16.25 -1.57
N SER A 226 29.50 15.92 -2.05
CA SER A 226 30.48 15.20 -1.25
C SER A 226 31.10 16.03 -0.13
N LEU A 227 31.04 17.36 -0.19
CA LEU A 227 31.71 18.24 0.78
C LEU A 227 31.31 17.98 2.23
N ARG A 228 30.02 17.77 2.50
CA ARG A 228 29.54 17.47 3.86
C ARG A 228 30.11 16.16 4.41
N ILE A 229 30.23 15.14 3.56
CA ILE A 229 30.77 13.82 3.94
C ILE A 229 32.28 13.91 4.11
N ARG A 230 32.97 14.62 3.22
CA ARG A 230 34.42 14.86 3.29
C ARG A 230 34.76 15.65 4.56
N GLY A 231 33.95 16.63 4.94
CA GLY A 231 34.13 17.36 6.19
C GLY A 231 33.97 16.50 7.44
N TYR A 232 33.03 15.58 7.42
CA TYR A 232 32.78 14.63 8.51
C TYR A 232 33.87 13.54 8.61
N ARG A 233 34.36 13.07 7.48
CA ARG A 233 35.34 11.96 7.37
C ARG A 233 36.75 12.45 7.01
N LYS A 234 37.17 13.55 7.62
CA LYS A 234 38.54 14.10 7.42
C LYS A 234 39.64 13.11 7.77
N ASP A 235 39.38 12.19 8.70
CA ASP A 235 40.27 11.13 9.13
C ASP A 235 40.58 10.08 8.02
N LEU A 236 39.67 9.92 7.04
CA LEU A 236 39.83 8.97 5.93
C LEU A 236 40.40 9.59 4.64
N ILE A 237 40.53 10.91 4.60
CA ILE A 237 41.07 11.62 3.41
C ILE A 237 42.48 12.03 3.74
N LYS A 238 43.43 11.22 3.30
CA LYS A 238 44.86 11.57 3.30
C LYS A 238 45.23 12.36 2.07
#